data_8d7ace0da00b1518e8837986fe33cfa6
#
_entry.id   8d7ace0da00b1518e8837986fe33cfa6
#
_cell.length_a   1.000
_cell.length_b   1.000
_cell.length_c   1.000
_cell.angle_alpha   90.00
_cell.angle_beta   90.00
_cell.angle_gamma   90.00
#
_symmetry.space_group_name_H-M   'P 1'
#
loop_
_entity.id
_entity.type
_entity.pdbx_description
1 polymer ?
#
loop_
_entity_poly.entity_id
_entity_poly.type
_entity_poly.pdbx_seq_one_letter_code
_entity_poly.pdbx_strand_id
1 'polypeptide(L)' 'MRTKEVIVIKDRWTDGLALEISHNGWQTTSIGNLDLEDLKRIRKVIRKAIKEHENNKSV' A
#
# COMPACT_ATOMS: atom_id res chain seq x y z
N MET A 1 8.82 -19.62 2.52
CA MET A 1 7.65 -18.81 2.87
C MET A 1 7.56 -17.59 1.95
N ARG A 2 6.39 -17.32 1.44
CA ARG A 2 6.19 -16.16 0.57
C ARG A 2 5.99 -14.91 1.41
N THR A 3 6.75 -13.89 1.12
CA THR A 3 6.64 -12.62 1.83
C THR A 3 6.37 -11.50 0.85
N LYS A 4 5.59 -10.55 1.30
CA LYS A 4 5.36 -9.31 0.57
C LYS A 4 5.95 -8.16 1.37
N GLU A 5 6.51 -7.20 0.67
CA GLU A 5 7.00 -5.98 1.27
C GLU A 5 6.22 -4.81 0.68
N VAL A 6 5.83 -3.90 1.55
CA VAL A 6 5.13 -2.68 1.14
C VAL A 6 5.94 -1.51 1.64
N ILE A 7 6.38 -0.66 0.73
CA ILE A 7 7.20 0.49 1.09
C ILE A 7 6.66 1.74 0.39
N VAL A 8 6.98 2.89 0.97
CA VAL A 8 6.69 4.18 0.36
C VAL A 8 8.02 4.88 0.15
N ILE A 9 8.30 5.25 -1.08
CA ILE A 9 9.53 5.93 -1.43
C ILE A 9 9.20 7.23 -2.17
N LYS A 10 10.22 8.05 -2.39
CA LYS A 10 10.05 9.22 -3.23
C LYS A 10 9.91 8.75 -4.68
N ASP A 11 8.90 9.28 -5.37
CA ASP A 11 8.66 8.94 -6.77
C ASP A 11 9.87 9.38 -7.61
N ARG A 12 10.31 8.52 -8.50
CA ARG A 12 11.45 8.79 -9.39
C ARG A 12 11.09 9.73 -10.53
N TRP A 13 9.82 9.82 -10.85
CA TRP A 13 9.35 10.53 -12.04
C TRP A 13 8.59 11.81 -11.73
N THR A 14 8.19 12.02 -10.48
CA THR A 14 7.42 13.18 -10.05
C THR A 14 7.96 13.70 -8.72
N ASP A 15 7.38 14.81 -8.24
CA ASP A 15 7.72 15.34 -6.92
C ASP A 15 6.98 14.64 -5.77
N GLY A 16 6.12 13.71 -6.10
CA GLY A 16 5.32 13.00 -5.11
C GLY A 16 6.01 11.78 -4.52
N LEU A 17 5.21 10.92 -3.92
CA LEU A 17 5.65 9.68 -3.33
C LEU A 17 5.15 8.50 -4.15
N ALA A 18 5.78 7.37 -4.00
CA ALA A 18 5.35 6.13 -4.66
C ALA A 18 5.15 5.03 -3.63
N LEU A 19 4.05 4.32 -3.77
CA LEU A 19 3.77 3.12 -2.98
C LEU A 19 4.19 1.92 -3.81
N GLU A 20 5.09 1.11 -3.28
CA GLU A 20 5.58 -0.07 -3.98
C GLU A 20 5.28 -1.33 -3.18
N ILE A 21 4.82 -2.34 -3.88
CA ILE A 21 4.56 -3.66 -3.31
C ILE A 21 5.42 -4.66 -4.07
N SER A 22 6.22 -5.41 -3.34
CA SER A 22 7.04 -6.46 -3.91
C SER A 22 6.68 -7.81 -3.29
N HIS A 23 6.99 -8.86 -4.01
CA HIS A 23 6.73 -10.22 -3.57
C HIS A 23 7.99 -11.05 -3.83
N ASN A 24 8.57 -11.57 -2.74
CA ASN A 24 9.81 -12.36 -2.81
C ASN A 24 10.96 -11.62 -3.53
N GLY A 25 11.05 -10.32 -3.29
CA GLY A 25 12.09 -9.51 -3.91
C GLY A 25 11.77 -8.96 -5.29
N TRP A 26 10.65 -9.34 -5.87
CA TRP A 26 10.24 -8.83 -7.18
C TRP A 26 9.16 -7.76 -7.00
N GLN A 27 9.38 -6.61 -7.61
CA GLN A 27 8.37 -5.55 -7.60
C GLN A 27 7.19 -5.97 -8.46
N THR A 28 6.01 -6.05 -7.88
CA THR A 28 4.80 -6.44 -8.58
C THR A 28 3.87 -5.28 -8.89
N THR A 29 3.91 -4.24 -8.09
CA THR A 29 3.00 -3.10 -8.23
C THR A 29 3.70 -1.84 -7.76
N SER A 30 3.47 -0.74 -8.49
CA SER A 30 3.94 0.57 -8.08
C SER A 30 2.89 1.60 -8.46
N ILE A 31 2.57 2.48 -7.52
CA ILE A 31 1.64 3.59 -7.74
C ILE A 31 2.39 4.86 -7.36
N GLY A 32 2.58 5.74 -8.34
CA GLY A 32 3.36 6.95 -8.14
C GLY A 32 2.53 8.21 -8.05
N ASN A 33 3.22 9.33 -7.93
CA ASN A 33 2.64 10.66 -7.87
C ASN A 33 1.61 10.82 -6.76
N LEU A 34 1.91 10.26 -5.58
CA LEU A 34 1.04 10.36 -4.42
C LEU A 34 1.46 11.52 -3.53
N ASP A 35 0.48 12.25 -3.01
CA ASP A 35 0.74 13.27 -2.00
C ASP A 35 0.28 12.75 -0.63
N LEU A 36 0.42 13.60 0.39
CA LEU A 36 0.03 13.22 1.75
C LEU A 36 -1.46 12.87 1.84
N GLU A 37 -2.30 13.62 1.15
CA GLU A 37 -3.73 13.36 1.16
C GLU A 37 -4.06 12.01 0.52
N ASP A 38 -3.37 11.66 -0.54
CA ASP A 38 -3.52 10.34 -1.16
C ASP A 38 -3.14 9.22 -0.20
N LEU A 39 -2.05 9.40 0.54
CA LEU A 39 -1.61 8.41 1.53
C LEU A 39 -2.64 8.25 2.65
N LYS A 40 -3.24 9.35 3.08
CA LYS A 40 -4.30 9.29 4.10
C LYS A 40 -5.52 8.55 3.60
N ARG A 41 -5.89 8.74 2.34
CA ARG A 41 -7.01 8.02 1.73
C ARG A 41 -6.72 6.53 1.65
N ILE A 42 -5.52 6.18 1.23
CA ILE A 42 -5.08 4.79 1.16
C ILE A 42 -5.15 4.14 2.54
N ARG A 43 -4.63 4.83 3.55
CA ARG A 43 -4.68 4.35 4.94
C ARG A 43 -6.12 4.09 5.38
N LYS A 44 -7.01 5.01 5.10
CA LYS A 44 -8.42 4.89 5.51
C LYS A 44 -9.08 3.68 4.87
N VAL A 45 -8.87 3.48 3.58
CA VAL A 45 -9.45 2.35 2.85
C VAL A 45 -8.89 1.03 3.35
N ILE A 46 -7.59 0.97 3.58
CA ILE A 46 -6.94 -0.23 4.09
C ILE A 46 -7.44 -0.59 5.49
N ARG A 47 -7.55 0.39 6.37
CA ARG A 47 -8.06 0.15 7.72
C ARG A 47 -9.49 -0.38 7.70
N LYS A 48 -10.31 0.17 6.82
CA LYS A 48 -11.68 -0.31 6.66
C LYS A 48 -11.72 -1.76 6.18
N ALA A 49 -10.89 -2.09 5.21
CA ALA A 49 -10.81 -3.44 4.69
C ALA A 49 -10.35 -4.45 5.74
N ILE A 50 -9.36 -4.06 6.54
CA ILE A 50 -8.88 -4.90 7.64
C ILE A 50 -9.99 -5.18 8.63
N LYS A 51 -10.70 -4.14 9.03
CA LYS A 51 -11.79 -4.25 10.00
C LYS A 51 -12.90 -5.16 9.50
N GLU A 52 -13.31 -4.99 8.25
CA GLU A 52 -14.34 -5.82 7.64
C GLU A 52 -13.91 -7.28 7.57
N HIS A 53 -12.65 -7.53 7.18
CA HIS A 53 -12.13 -8.87 7.10
C HIS A 53 -12.03 -9.55 8.46
N GLU A 54 -11.60 -8.81 9.48
CA GLU A 54 -11.53 -9.34 10.83
C GLU A 54 -12.91 -9.68 11.37
N ASN A 55 -13.91 -8.81 11.11
CA ASN A 55 -15.28 -9.08 11.53
C ASN A 55 -15.83 -10.36 10.88
N ASN A 56 -15.53 -10.56 9.61
CA ASN A 56 -15.95 -11.77 8.92
C ASN A 56 -15.29 -13.03 9.48
N LYS A 57 -14.05 -12.91 9.92
CA LYS A 57 -13.34 -14.04 10.55
C LYS A 57 -13.90 -14.40 11.91
N SER A 58 -14.55 -13.47 12.57
CA SER A 58 -15.07 -13.68 13.91
C SER A 58 -16.33 -14.53 13.95
N VAL A 59 -16.85 -14.85 12.81
CA VAL A 59 -18.12 -15.60 12.71
C VAL A 59 -17.89 -17.10 12.79
#